data_5af1ab433834aebe5ddd0e3b81d76116
#
_entry.id   5af1ab433834aebe5ddd0e3b81d76116
#
_cell.length_a   1.000
_cell.length_b   1.000
_cell.length_c   1.000
_cell.angle_alpha   90.00
_cell.angle_beta   90.00
_cell.angle_gamma   90.00
#
_symmetry.space_group_name_H-M   'P 1'
#
loop_
_entity.id
_entity.type
_entity.pdbx_description
1 polymer ?
#
loop_
_entity_poly.entity_id
_entity_poly.type
_entity_poly.pdbx_seq_one_letter_code
_entity_poly.pdbx_strand_id
1 'polypeptide(L)'
;MLQRLRDYLITYALLGTLAVMIIGWTVLALVLIAPLPERHRRGAARRSMSSGFRLFGRFLSLSGAYHFDLAALEPLRTERGLILAPNHPSAFDAIILLMRHPDLACVMKPALLNNPLLGAGARLAGYIRSEPPRRLVKSTVTELGRGAAVLLFPEGTRTVHRPVNALTASVAVIAKHARAPIQLAFIETDSPYLSKGWPPLKAPRLPIHYRVRLGPRIAAPQDVAACMRTLEAEYAAALAAAPQNAWLSAPAAQAP
;
A
#
# COMPACT_ATOMS: atom_id res chain seq x y z
N MET A 1 -14.96 16.56 24.83
CA MET A 1 -15.20 17.49 23.70
C MET A 1 -13.90 18.06 23.13
N LEU A 2 -13.04 18.66 23.91
CA LEU A 2 -11.76 19.27 23.46
C LEU A 2 -10.84 18.28 22.70
N GLN A 3 -10.68 17.05 23.18
CA GLN A 3 -9.85 16.05 22.51
C GLN A 3 -10.36 15.71 21.10
N ARG A 4 -11.68 15.56 20.94
CA ARG A 4 -12.26 15.30 19.59
C ARG A 4 -12.03 16.47 18.64
N LEU A 5 -12.21 17.72 19.13
CA LEU A 5 -11.91 18.90 18.32
C LEU A 5 -10.44 18.91 17.86
N ARG A 6 -9.51 18.60 18.78
CA ARG A 6 -8.09 18.47 18.48
C ARG A 6 -7.85 17.40 17.41
N ASP A 7 -8.46 16.21 17.53
CA ASP A 7 -8.33 15.12 16.56
C ASP A 7 -8.78 15.56 15.17
N TYR A 8 -9.90 16.29 15.08
CA TYR A 8 -10.39 16.85 13.82
C TYR A 8 -9.41 17.87 13.24
N LEU A 9 -8.97 18.85 14.03
CA LEU A 9 -8.02 19.88 13.56
C LEU A 9 -6.72 19.27 13.04
N ILE A 10 -6.12 18.34 13.79
CA ILE A 10 -4.89 17.66 13.38
C ILE A 10 -5.13 16.85 12.10
N THR A 11 -6.21 16.05 12.05
CA THR A 11 -6.52 15.21 10.89
C THR A 11 -6.66 16.04 9.61
N TYR A 12 -7.42 17.14 9.67
CA TYR A 12 -7.65 17.98 8.49
C TYR A 12 -6.41 18.81 8.11
N ALA A 13 -5.61 19.25 9.09
CA ALA A 13 -4.33 19.89 8.80
C ALA A 13 -3.38 18.95 8.07
N LEU A 14 -3.30 17.68 8.53
CA LEU A 14 -2.47 16.65 7.89
C LEU A 14 -2.99 16.26 6.49
N LEU A 15 -4.30 16.14 6.31
CA LEU A 15 -4.90 15.89 4.99
C LEU A 15 -4.66 17.07 4.03
N GLY A 16 -4.77 18.30 4.51
CA GLY A 16 -4.43 19.50 3.74
C GLY A 16 -2.96 19.52 3.34
N THR A 17 -2.05 19.19 4.27
CA THR A 17 -0.62 19.05 4.00
C THR A 17 -0.37 18.00 2.92
N LEU A 18 -1.01 16.83 3.02
CA LEU A 18 -0.89 15.78 2.01
C LEU A 18 -1.38 16.26 0.64
N ALA A 19 -2.53 16.94 0.59
CA ALA A 19 -3.07 17.48 -0.65
C ALA A 19 -2.12 18.50 -1.32
N VAL A 20 -1.58 19.43 -0.54
CA VAL A 20 -0.58 20.40 -1.03
C VAL A 20 0.67 19.70 -1.52
N MET A 21 1.18 18.71 -0.80
CA MET A 21 2.34 17.92 -1.21
C MET A 21 2.08 17.14 -2.51
N ILE A 22 0.91 16.52 -2.67
CA ILE A 22 0.54 15.80 -3.90
C ILE A 22 0.44 16.76 -5.09
N ILE A 23 -0.20 17.90 -4.92
CA ILE A 23 -0.34 18.92 -5.99
C ILE A 23 1.03 19.45 -6.38
N GLY A 24 1.82 19.91 -5.40
CA GLY A 24 3.16 20.44 -5.63
C GLY A 24 4.08 19.41 -6.29
N TRP A 25 4.07 18.17 -5.79
CA TRP A 25 4.83 17.09 -6.40
C TRP A 25 4.36 16.80 -7.84
N THR A 26 3.06 16.79 -8.10
CA THR A 26 2.52 16.54 -9.44
C THR A 26 3.00 17.59 -10.43
N VAL A 27 2.94 18.88 -10.06
CA VAL A 27 3.45 19.97 -10.91
C VAL A 27 4.94 19.80 -11.17
N LEU A 28 5.74 19.61 -10.13
CA LEU A 28 7.20 19.41 -10.27
C LEU A 28 7.51 18.16 -11.12
N ALA A 29 6.79 17.07 -10.93
CA ALA A 29 6.99 15.85 -11.70
C ALA A 29 6.66 16.02 -13.18
N LEU A 30 5.60 16.76 -13.51
CA LEU A 30 5.24 17.07 -14.91
C LEU A 30 6.31 17.94 -15.58
N VAL A 31 6.93 18.85 -14.86
CA VAL A 31 7.98 19.75 -15.40
C VAL A 31 9.34 19.05 -15.48
N LEU A 32 9.74 18.34 -14.43
CA LEU A 32 11.10 17.82 -14.28
C LEU A 32 11.26 16.34 -14.67
N ILE A 33 10.22 15.54 -14.48
CA ILE A 33 10.29 14.07 -14.66
C ILE A 33 9.65 13.65 -15.97
N ALA A 34 8.54 14.26 -16.38
CA ALA A 34 7.84 13.87 -17.60
C ALA A 34 8.71 13.98 -18.87
N PRO A 35 9.62 14.97 -19.02
CA PRO A 35 10.51 15.08 -20.18
C PRO A 35 11.61 14.01 -20.21
N LEU A 36 11.88 13.30 -19.11
CA LEU A 36 12.94 12.29 -19.07
C LEU A 36 12.64 11.12 -20.00
N PRO A 37 13.67 10.50 -20.61
CA PRO A 37 13.51 9.25 -21.34
C PRO A 37 12.82 8.17 -20.48
N GLU A 38 11.97 7.36 -21.11
CA GLU A 38 11.12 6.38 -20.39
C GLU A 38 11.91 5.47 -19.44
N ARG A 39 13.13 5.07 -19.84
CA ARG A 39 14.04 4.24 -19.03
C ARG A 39 14.38 4.82 -17.65
N HIS A 40 14.42 6.17 -17.53
CA HIS A 40 14.75 6.86 -16.29
C HIS A 40 13.52 7.42 -15.57
N ARG A 41 12.48 7.79 -16.33
CA ARG A 41 11.29 8.48 -15.85
C ARG A 41 10.57 7.72 -14.74
N ARG A 42 10.30 6.40 -14.92
CA ARG A 42 9.57 5.59 -13.95
C ARG A 42 10.31 5.50 -12.62
N GLY A 43 11.59 5.18 -12.64
CA GLY A 43 12.40 5.10 -11.43
C GLY A 43 12.55 6.46 -10.73
N ALA A 44 12.74 7.56 -11.49
CA ALA A 44 12.78 8.91 -10.94
C ALA A 44 11.46 9.28 -10.26
N ALA A 45 10.31 9.01 -10.90
CA ALA A 45 9.00 9.27 -10.34
C ALA A 45 8.74 8.46 -9.07
N ARG A 46 9.08 7.15 -9.04
CA ARG A 46 8.91 6.33 -7.83
C ARG A 46 9.77 6.81 -6.68
N ARG A 47 11.05 7.09 -6.91
CA ARG A 47 11.98 7.57 -5.88
C ARG A 47 11.57 8.92 -5.31
N SER A 48 11.20 9.87 -6.18
CA SER A 48 10.74 11.20 -5.73
C SER A 48 9.43 11.10 -4.94
N MET A 49 8.48 10.28 -5.40
CA MET A 49 7.21 10.01 -4.71
C MET A 49 7.45 9.36 -3.34
N SER A 50 8.31 8.35 -3.26
CA SER A 50 8.72 7.72 -2.00
C SER A 50 9.34 8.73 -1.04
N SER A 51 10.17 9.66 -1.56
CA SER A 51 10.76 10.74 -0.75
C SER A 51 9.72 11.72 -0.22
N GLY A 52 8.72 12.07 -1.05
CA GLY A 52 7.57 12.86 -0.62
C GLY A 52 6.77 12.18 0.49
N PHE A 53 6.46 10.89 0.32
CA PHE A 53 5.75 10.14 1.36
C PHE A 53 6.58 9.96 2.64
N ARG A 54 7.92 9.81 2.55
CA ARG A 54 8.78 9.82 3.74
C ARG A 54 8.73 11.16 4.49
N LEU A 55 8.76 12.27 3.75
CA LEU A 55 8.61 13.59 4.36
C LEU A 55 7.25 13.73 5.03
N PHE A 56 6.17 13.31 4.37
CA PHE A 56 4.84 13.31 4.96
C PHE A 56 4.77 12.43 6.22
N GLY A 57 5.34 11.22 6.18
CA GLY A 57 5.41 10.33 7.34
C GLY A 57 6.15 10.96 8.54
N ARG A 58 7.19 11.79 8.29
CA ARG A 58 7.84 12.59 9.34
C ARG A 58 6.89 13.61 9.94
N PHE A 59 6.11 14.34 9.14
CA PHE A 59 5.10 15.25 9.67
C PHE A 59 4.05 14.55 10.52
N LEU A 60 3.57 13.37 10.07
CA LEU A 60 2.66 12.53 10.83
C LEU A 60 3.23 12.12 12.19
N SER A 61 4.50 11.68 12.23
CA SER A 61 5.15 11.26 13.47
C SER A 61 5.44 12.45 14.39
N LEU A 62 5.93 13.57 13.84
CA LEU A 62 6.24 14.77 14.62
C LEU A 62 5.00 15.45 15.21
N SER A 63 3.84 15.31 14.56
CA SER A 63 2.55 15.77 15.10
C SER A 63 2.07 14.97 16.30
N GLY A 64 2.70 13.81 16.60
CA GLY A 64 2.23 12.85 17.60
C GLY A 64 0.93 12.12 17.22
N ALA A 65 0.42 12.35 15.99
CA ALA A 65 -0.83 11.75 15.54
C ALA A 65 -0.65 10.30 15.04
N TYR A 66 0.57 9.93 14.62
CA TYR A 66 0.87 8.60 14.10
C TYR A 66 2.18 8.06 14.65
N HIS A 67 2.14 6.79 15.02
CA HIS A 67 3.31 6.02 15.45
C HIS A 67 3.55 4.87 14.47
N PHE A 68 4.75 4.82 13.90
CA PHE A 68 5.10 3.83 12.89
C PHE A 68 6.22 2.91 13.37
N ASP A 69 5.94 1.61 13.45
CA ASP A 69 6.94 0.54 13.57
C ASP A 69 7.10 -0.13 12.19
N LEU A 70 8.04 0.37 11.41
CA LEU A 70 8.31 -0.05 10.03
C LEU A 70 9.73 -0.58 9.84
N ALA A 71 10.45 -0.87 10.93
CA ALA A 71 11.84 -1.34 10.88
C ALA A 71 11.99 -2.62 10.05
N ALA A 72 11.00 -3.51 10.11
CA ALA A 72 10.99 -4.75 9.34
C ALA A 72 11.07 -4.56 7.82
N LEU A 73 10.68 -3.38 7.30
CA LEU A 73 10.75 -3.09 5.86
C LEU A 73 12.14 -2.65 5.37
N GLU A 74 13.08 -2.33 6.27
CA GLU A 74 14.40 -1.82 5.88
C GLU A 74 15.19 -2.79 4.98
N PRO A 75 15.20 -4.12 5.22
CA PRO A 75 15.87 -5.07 4.33
C PRO A 75 15.31 -5.08 2.90
N LEU A 76 14.03 -4.72 2.73
CA LEU A 76 13.39 -4.71 1.41
C LEU A 76 13.69 -3.46 0.59
N ARG A 77 14.29 -2.45 1.16
CA ARG A 77 14.47 -1.13 0.55
C ARG A 77 15.20 -1.15 -0.79
N THR A 78 16.12 -2.07 -0.96
CA THR A 78 16.92 -2.23 -2.19
C THR A 78 16.53 -3.47 -2.99
N GLU A 79 15.61 -4.25 -2.50
CA GLU A 79 15.15 -5.48 -3.16
C GLU A 79 14.42 -5.16 -4.47
N ARG A 80 14.63 -6.04 -5.45
CA ARG A 80 14.10 -5.87 -6.79
C ARG A 80 13.51 -7.18 -7.31
N GLY A 81 12.61 -7.07 -8.30
CA GLY A 81 12.07 -8.25 -8.98
C GLY A 81 11.23 -9.15 -8.07
N LEU A 82 10.58 -8.59 -7.05
CA LEU A 82 9.72 -9.32 -6.13
C LEU A 82 8.32 -8.72 -6.07
N ILE A 83 7.35 -9.53 -5.65
CA ILE A 83 6.00 -9.09 -5.33
C ILE A 83 5.92 -8.90 -3.83
N LEU A 84 5.69 -7.67 -3.37
CA LEU A 84 5.35 -7.38 -1.99
C LEU A 84 3.83 -7.53 -1.83
N ALA A 85 3.43 -8.53 -1.06
CA ALA A 85 2.04 -8.93 -0.88
C ALA A 85 1.60 -8.71 0.57
N PRO A 86 1.07 -7.53 0.94
CA PRO A 86 0.53 -7.28 2.27
C PRO A 86 -0.97 -7.55 2.35
N ASN A 87 -1.51 -7.75 3.58
CA ASN A 87 -2.95 -7.54 3.83
C ASN A 87 -3.29 -6.05 3.71
N HIS A 88 -4.58 -5.70 3.66
CA HIS A 88 -5.01 -4.35 3.32
C HIS A 88 -6.07 -3.77 4.27
N PRO A 89 -5.77 -3.56 5.56
CA PRO A 89 -6.74 -3.02 6.51
C PRO A 89 -7.18 -1.58 6.23
N SER A 90 -6.29 -0.73 5.68
CA SER A 90 -6.54 0.71 5.49
C SER A 90 -6.10 1.20 4.11
N ALA A 91 -6.75 2.24 3.58
CA ALA A 91 -6.26 2.89 2.36
C ALA A 91 -4.87 3.55 2.55
N PHE A 92 -4.44 3.74 3.78
CA PHE A 92 -3.14 4.31 4.12
C PHE A 92 -1.97 3.33 3.93
N ASP A 93 -2.25 2.03 3.85
CA ASP A 93 -1.23 0.97 3.78
C ASP A 93 -0.26 1.13 2.61
N ALA A 94 -0.78 1.51 1.43
CA ALA A 94 0.06 1.74 0.27
C ALA A 94 1.08 2.86 0.53
N ILE A 95 0.65 3.95 1.18
CA ILE A 95 1.54 5.07 1.53
C ILE A 95 2.64 4.62 2.48
N ILE A 96 2.31 3.82 3.49
CA ILE A 96 3.27 3.28 4.48
C ILE A 96 4.37 2.48 3.77
N LEU A 97 4.00 1.60 2.85
CA LEU A 97 4.95 0.77 2.11
C LEU A 97 5.78 1.59 1.13
N LEU A 98 5.14 2.53 0.43
CA LEU A 98 5.82 3.45 -0.49
C LEU A 98 6.80 4.40 0.21
N MET A 99 6.56 4.75 1.48
CA MET A 99 7.53 5.49 2.30
C MET A 99 8.86 4.74 2.47
N ARG A 100 8.84 3.41 2.49
CA ARG A 100 10.02 2.60 2.82
C ARG A 100 10.71 2.02 1.59
N HIS A 101 9.98 1.76 0.51
CA HIS A 101 10.56 1.17 -0.69
C HIS A 101 10.62 2.19 -1.84
N PRO A 102 11.80 2.68 -2.24
CA PRO A 102 11.96 3.79 -3.19
C PRO A 102 11.61 3.45 -4.65
N ASP A 103 11.57 2.17 -5.01
CA ASP A 103 11.28 1.72 -6.39
C ASP A 103 10.14 0.68 -6.42
N LEU A 104 9.06 0.96 -5.70
CA LEU A 104 7.89 0.10 -5.62
C LEU A 104 6.82 0.55 -6.63
N ALA A 105 6.48 -0.32 -7.58
CA ALA A 105 5.35 -0.10 -8.48
C ALA A 105 4.06 -0.58 -7.81
N CYS A 106 3.08 0.30 -7.67
CA CYS A 106 1.82 -0.06 -6.99
C CYS A 106 0.75 -0.48 -8.00
N VAL A 107 0.03 -1.56 -7.69
CA VAL A 107 -1.22 -1.92 -8.38
C VAL A 107 -2.34 -1.07 -7.82
N MET A 108 -3.04 -0.32 -8.70
CA MET A 108 -4.07 0.63 -8.32
C MET A 108 -5.39 0.42 -9.08
N LYS A 109 -6.49 0.76 -8.43
CA LYS A 109 -7.81 0.78 -9.08
C LYS A 109 -7.86 1.79 -10.22
N PRO A 110 -8.59 1.50 -11.31
CA PRO A 110 -8.73 2.42 -12.45
C PRO A 110 -9.20 3.82 -12.05
N ALA A 111 -10.14 3.92 -11.11
CA ALA A 111 -10.64 5.21 -10.62
C ALA A 111 -9.53 6.11 -10.03
N LEU A 112 -8.55 5.54 -9.33
CA LEU A 112 -7.42 6.31 -8.79
C LEU A 112 -6.44 6.73 -9.89
N LEU A 113 -6.16 5.85 -10.86
CA LEU A 113 -5.29 6.17 -12.00
C LEU A 113 -5.90 7.21 -12.94
N ASN A 114 -7.23 7.30 -13.01
CA ASN A 114 -7.95 8.29 -13.80
C ASN A 114 -8.19 9.61 -13.05
N ASN A 115 -7.91 9.64 -11.74
CA ASN A 115 -8.02 10.86 -10.95
C ASN A 115 -7.00 11.90 -11.45
N PRO A 116 -7.38 13.16 -11.72
CA PRO A 116 -6.48 14.17 -12.25
C PRO A 116 -5.32 14.51 -11.32
N LEU A 117 -5.53 14.46 -10.00
CA LEU A 117 -4.50 14.80 -9.03
C LEU A 117 -3.56 13.62 -8.73
N LEU A 118 -4.12 12.44 -8.47
CA LEU A 118 -3.33 11.26 -8.10
C LEU A 118 -2.81 10.50 -9.32
N GLY A 119 -3.61 10.45 -10.39
CA GLY A 119 -3.32 9.60 -11.54
C GLY A 119 -2.17 10.09 -12.41
N ALA A 120 -1.92 11.39 -12.50
CA ALA A 120 -0.81 11.92 -13.29
C ALA A 120 0.53 11.39 -12.77
N GLY A 121 0.77 11.52 -11.47
CA GLY A 121 1.97 10.99 -10.82
C GLY A 121 2.07 9.47 -10.87
N ALA A 122 0.98 8.78 -10.63
CA ALA A 122 0.93 7.32 -10.70
C ALA A 122 1.26 6.80 -12.11
N ARG A 123 0.79 7.46 -13.16
CA ARG A 123 1.16 7.13 -14.55
C ARG A 123 2.63 7.37 -14.85
N LEU A 124 3.21 8.49 -14.39
CA LEU A 124 4.64 8.76 -14.51
C LEU A 124 5.49 7.70 -13.80
N ALA A 125 5.04 7.27 -12.62
CA ALA A 125 5.67 6.19 -11.85
C ALA A 125 5.49 4.79 -12.48
N GLY A 126 4.67 4.66 -13.54
CA GLY A 126 4.37 3.38 -14.17
C GLY A 126 3.57 2.46 -13.25
N TYR A 127 2.65 3.02 -12.46
CA TYR A 127 1.76 2.22 -11.61
C TYR A 127 0.78 1.43 -12.46
N ILE A 128 0.40 0.28 -11.96
CA ILE A 128 -0.27 -0.76 -12.72
C ILE A 128 -1.78 -0.71 -12.45
N ARG A 129 -2.59 -0.76 -13.52
CA ARG A 129 -4.05 -0.84 -13.43
C ARG A 129 -4.47 -2.23 -12.97
N SER A 130 -5.33 -2.31 -11.96
CA SER A 130 -5.83 -3.58 -11.40
C SER A 130 -6.81 -4.33 -12.31
N GLU A 131 -7.39 -3.68 -13.32
CA GLU A 131 -8.40 -4.23 -14.22
C GLU A 131 -8.11 -3.87 -15.68
N PRO A 132 -8.49 -4.72 -16.64
CA PRO A 132 -8.99 -6.10 -16.47
C PRO A 132 -7.87 -7.09 -16.07
N PRO A 133 -8.20 -8.29 -15.53
CA PRO A 133 -7.21 -9.23 -14.98
C PRO A 133 -6.08 -9.61 -15.94
N ARG A 134 -6.37 -9.84 -17.21
CA ARG A 134 -5.33 -10.15 -18.22
C ARG A 134 -4.32 -9.02 -18.37
N ARG A 135 -4.78 -7.77 -18.32
CA ARG A 135 -3.91 -6.59 -18.42
C ARG A 135 -3.10 -6.42 -17.15
N LEU A 136 -3.69 -6.66 -15.97
CA LEU A 136 -3.00 -6.69 -14.70
C LEU A 136 -1.81 -7.65 -14.75
N VAL A 137 -2.05 -8.92 -15.10
CA VAL A 137 -0.98 -9.93 -15.18
C VAL A 137 0.11 -9.48 -16.14
N LYS A 138 -0.23 -9.14 -17.38
CA LYS A 138 0.76 -8.71 -18.40
C LYS A 138 1.59 -7.52 -17.93
N SER A 139 0.95 -6.48 -17.42
CA SER A 139 1.64 -5.26 -16.99
C SER A 139 2.54 -5.49 -15.79
N THR A 140 2.08 -6.32 -14.83
CA THR A 140 2.86 -6.64 -13.63
C THR A 140 4.08 -7.49 -13.97
N VAL A 141 3.92 -8.52 -14.81
CA VAL A 141 5.04 -9.32 -15.32
C VAL A 141 6.07 -8.44 -16.04
N THR A 142 5.60 -7.49 -16.85
CA THR A 142 6.50 -6.55 -17.56
C THR A 142 7.28 -5.67 -16.57
N GLU A 143 6.65 -5.14 -15.52
CA GLU A 143 7.35 -4.30 -14.53
C GLU A 143 8.34 -5.12 -13.68
N LEU A 144 7.98 -6.34 -13.29
CA LEU A 144 8.91 -7.26 -12.61
C LEU A 144 10.12 -7.60 -13.50
N GLY A 145 9.89 -7.85 -14.80
CA GLY A 145 10.96 -8.09 -15.77
C GLY A 145 11.88 -6.89 -16.00
N ARG A 146 11.42 -5.67 -15.68
CA ARG A 146 12.25 -4.45 -15.65
C ARG A 146 13.03 -4.29 -14.35
N GLY A 147 12.91 -5.24 -13.44
CA GLY A 147 13.57 -5.23 -12.14
C GLY A 147 12.86 -4.40 -11.08
N ALA A 148 11.62 -3.93 -11.29
CA ALA A 148 10.86 -3.25 -10.26
C ALA A 148 10.36 -4.23 -9.19
N ALA A 149 10.27 -3.81 -7.93
CA ALA A 149 9.41 -4.46 -6.97
C ALA A 149 7.96 -4.01 -7.19
N VAL A 150 7.00 -4.90 -6.98
CA VAL A 150 5.58 -4.61 -7.20
C VAL A 150 4.78 -4.79 -5.92
N LEU A 151 4.04 -3.77 -5.52
CA LEU A 151 3.04 -3.84 -4.45
C LEU A 151 1.72 -4.33 -5.01
N LEU A 152 1.29 -5.49 -4.56
CA LEU A 152 0.04 -6.11 -4.92
C LEU A 152 -0.67 -6.61 -3.67
N PHE A 153 -1.83 -6.03 -3.37
CA PHE A 153 -2.68 -6.51 -2.28
C PHE A 153 -3.46 -7.76 -2.73
N PRO A 154 -3.20 -8.95 -2.15
CA PRO A 154 -3.80 -10.20 -2.62
C PRO A 154 -5.32 -10.25 -2.49
N GLU A 155 -5.88 -9.49 -1.56
CA GLU A 155 -7.32 -9.37 -1.33
C GLU A 155 -8.05 -8.62 -2.46
N GLY A 156 -7.34 -7.83 -3.29
CA GLY A 156 -7.92 -6.99 -4.33
C GLY A 156 -8.80 -5.83 -3.80
N THR A 157 -9.04 -5.77 -2.50
CA THR A 157 -9.79 -4.72 -1.81
C THR A 157 -9.29 -4.61 -0.38
N ARG A 158 -9.72 -3.55 0.36
CA ARG A 158 -9.42 -3.42 1.79
C ARG A 158 -10.07 -4.53 2.59
N THR A 159 -9.36 -5.03 3.60
CA THR A 159 -9.81 -6.08 4.52
C THR A 159 -11.10 -5.66 5.23
N VAL A 160 -12.09 -6.55 5.25
CA VAL A 160 -13.37 -6.37 5.95
C VAL A 160 -13.54 -7.45 7.01
N HIS A 161 -13.12 -8.67 6.70
CA HIS A 161 -13.29 -9.85 7.56
C HIS A 161 -11.96 -10.31 8.13
N ARG A 162 -11.96 -10.75 9.38
CA ARG A 162 -10.78 -11.37 10.01
C ARG A 162 -10.58 -12.81 9.54
N PRO A 163 -9.32 -13.23 9.48
CA PRO A 163 -8.08 -12.45 9.64
C PRO A 163 -7.75 -11.62 8.40
N VAL A 164 -8.27 -12.02 7.24
CA VAL A 164 -8.05 -11.43 5.92
C VAL A 164 -9.21 -11.84 5.01
N ASN A 165 -9.56 -11.04 4.00
CA ASN A 165 -10.55 -11.45 2.99
C ASN A 165 -10.01 -12.62 2.13
N ALA A 166 -10.90 -13.26 1.38
CA ALA A 166 -10.50 -14.26 0.38
C ALA A 166 -9.46 -13.67 -0.57
N LEU A 167 -8.39 -14.41 -0.81
CA LEU A 167 -7.29 -13.98 -1.66
C LEU A 167 -7.61 -14.21 -3.12
N THR A 168 -7.15 -13.34 -4.00
CA THR A 168 -7.27 -13.50 -5.45
C THR A 168 -6.09 -14.29 -6.00
N ALA A 169 -6.33 -15.21 -6.92
CA ALA A 169 -5.27 -16.02 -7.53
C ALA A 169 -4.27 -15.19 -8.37
N SER A 170 -4.56 -13.91 -8.61
CA SER A 170 -3.72 -13.04 -9.43
C SER A 170 -2.28 -12.94 -8.93
N VAL A 171 -2.06 -12.95 -7.60
CA VAL A 171 -0.72 -12.88 -7.02
C VAL A 171 0.12 -14.11 -7.40
N ALA A 172 -0.44 -15.32 -7.27
CA ALA A 172 0.26 -16.56 -7.61
C ALA A 172 0.44 -16.73 -9.13
N VAL A 173 -0.56 -16.33 -9.92
CA VAL A 173 -0.48 -16.34 -11.39
C VAL A 173 0.63 -15.41 -11.87
N ILE A 174 0.70 -14.18 -11.36
CA ILE A 174 1.74 -13.21 -11.71
C ILE A 174 3.11 -13.73 -11.29
N ALA A 175 3.25 -14.22 -10.05
CA ALA A 175 4.51 -14.77 -9.54
C ALA A 175 5.05 -15.91 -10.41
N LYS A 176 4.17 -16.83 -10.83
CA LYS A 176 4.51 -17.93 -11.74
C LYS A 176 5.03 -17.41 -13.10
N HIS A 177 4.27 -16.51 -13.74
CA HIS A 177 4.64 -16.01 -15.07
C HIS A 177 5.89 -15.12 -15.05
N ALA A 178 6.06 -14.33 -14.01
CA ALA A 178 7.24 -13.48 -13.83
C ALA A 178 8.45 -14.24 -13.27
N ARG A 179 8.30 -15.48 -12.80
CA ARG A 179 9.29 -16.22 -12.03
C ARG A 179 9.83 -15.41 -10.86
N ALA A 180 8.94 -14.64 -10.22
CA ALA A 180 9.27 -13.72 -9.15
C ALA A 180 8.84 -14.28 -7.78
N PRO A 181 9.65 -14.10 -6.73
CA PRO A 181 9.25 -14.46 -5.37
C PRO A 181 8.16 -13.53 -4.84
N ILE A 182 7.36 -14.05 -3.90
CA ILE A 182 6.36 -13.31 -3.17
C ILE A 182 6.87 -13.08 -1.75
N GLN A 183 7.03 -11.84 -1.34
CA GLN A 183 7.34 -11.45 0.03
C GLN A 183 6.03 -11.09 0.75
N LEU A 184 5.67 -11.87 1.77
CA LEU A 184 4.52 -11.54 2.61
C LEU A 184 4.86 -10.41 3.56
N ALA A 185 3.88 -9.56 3.82
CA ALA A 185 3.95 -8.53 4.85
C ALA A 185 2.61 -8.47 5.59
N PHE A 186 2.66 -8.21 6.89
CA PHE A 186 1.48 -8.13 7.74
C PHE A 186 1.39 -6.74 8.33
N ILE A 187 0.34 -6.02 7.92
CA ILE A 187 0.05 -4.66 8.39
C ILE A 187 -0.95 -4.75 9.53
N GLU A 188 -0.58 -4.17 10.65
CA GLU A 188 -1.37 -4.11 11.87
C GLU A 188 -1.61 -2.66 12.24
N THR A 189 -2.84 -2.32 12.61
CA THR A 189 -3.23 -0.98 13.09
C THR A 189 -4.30 -1.07 14.16
N ASP A 190 -4.26 -0.17 15.12
CA ASP A 190 -5.25 -0.07 16.21
C ASP A 190 -6.48 0.78 15.83
N SER A 191 -6.52 1.31 14.62
CA SER A 191 -7.57 2.21 14.17
C SER A 191 -8.27 1.73 12.90
N PRO A 192 -9.60 1.80 12.82
CA PRO A 192 -10.37 1.55 11.60
C PRO A 192 -10.28 2.71 10.59
N TYR A 193 -9.44 3.71 10.83
CA TYR A 193 -9.34 4.88 9.95
C TYR A 193 -8.97 4.49 8.51
N LEU A 194 -9.76 5.01 7.57
CA LEU A 194 -9.65 4.70 6.14
C LEU A 194 -9.84 3.21 5.80
N SER A 195 -10.48 2.42 6.67
CA SER A 195 -10.96 1.08 6.33
C SER A 195 -12.08 1.16 5.28
N LYS A 196 -12.52 0.02 4.77
CA LYS A 196 -13.64 -0.02 3.81
C LYS A 196 -14.93 0.44 4.51
N GLY A 197 -15.57 1.48 3.94
CA GLY A 197 -16.79 2.07 4.51
C GLY A 197 -16.54 3.19 5.53
N TRP A 198 -15.29 3.54 5.86
CA TRP A 198 -15.02 4.67 6.74
C TRP A 198 -15.63 5.97 6.18
N PRO A 199 -16.40 6.73 6.99
CA PRO A 199 -17.04 7.96 6.53
C PRO A 199 -15.99 9.01 6.10
N PRO A 200 -16.12 9.63 4.92
CA PRO A 200 -15.08 10.52 4.37
C PRO A 200 -14.68 11.70 5.25
N LEU A 201 -15.65 12.23 6.01
CA LEU A 201 -15.45 13.43 6.86
C LEU A 201 -15.28 13.10 8.34
N LYS A 202 -15.13 11.84 8.71
CA LYS A 202 -14.94 11.44 10.10
C LYS A 202 -13.46 11.40 10.44
N ALA A 203 -13.01 12.23 11.38
CA ALA A 203 -11.65 12.12 11.91
C ALA A 203 -11.53 10.88 12.83
N PRO A 204 -10.38 10.19 12.80
CA PRO A 204 -10.11 9.10 13.73
C PRO A 204 -9.90 9.62 15.15
N ARG A 205 -9.78 8.71 16.11
CA ARG A 205 -9.14 8.99 17.39
C ARG A 205 -7.64 8.92 17.22
N LEU A 206 -6.93 9.90 17.77
CA LEU A 206 -5.47 9.98 17.72
C LEU A 206 -4.88 9.66 19.10
N PRO A 207 -3.67 9.08 19.18
CA PRO A 207 -2.80 8.68 18.05
C PRO A 207 -3.25 7.37 17.39
N ILE A 208 -2.75 7.12 16.18
CA ILE A 208 -2.91 5.86 15.45
C ILE A 208 -1.56 5.15 15.39
N HIS A 209 -1.55 3.85 15.67
CA HIS A 209 -0.36 3.03 15.58
C HIS A 209 -0.42 2.12 14.36
N TYR A 210 0.69 2.06 13.63
CA TYR A 210 0.92 1.13 12.54
C TYR A 210 2.16 0.31 12.79
N ARG A 211 2.05 -0.99 12.60
CA ARG A 211 3.17 -1.91 12.62
C ARG A 211 3.17 -2.74 11.36
N VAL A 212 4.35 -2.96 10.77
CA VAL A 212 4.51 -3.88 9.66
C VAL A 212 5.52 -4.96 10.06
N ARG A 213 5.10 -6.22 9.90
CA ARG A 213 5.97 -7.38 10.06
C ARG A 213 6.16 -8.07 8.71
N LEU A 214 7.33 -8.62 8.46
CA LEU A 214 7.52 -9.49 7.30
C LEU A 214 7.13 -10.93 7.66
N GLY A 215 6.46 -11.56 6.72
CA GLY A 215 6.22 -12.99 6.72
C GLY A 215 7.26 -13.76 5.89
N PRO A 216 7.04 -15.04 5.67
CA PRO A 216 7.92 -15.85 4.85
C PRO A 216 7.97 -15.32 3.40
N ARG A 217 9.11 -15.56 2.75
CA ARG A 217 9.28 -15.34 1.33
C ARG A 217 8.99 -16.65 0.59
N ILE A 218 7.99 -16.61 -0.27
CA ILE A 218 7.59 -17.76 -1.09
C ILE A 218 8.32 -17.66 -2.43
N ALA A 219 9.05 -18.70 -2.78
CA ALA A 219 9.71 -18.79 -4.09
C ALA A 219 8.69 -18.74 -5.23
N ALA A 220 9.14 -18.41 -6.45
CA ALA A 220 8.28 -18.39 -7.63
C ALA A 220 7.56 -19.75 -7.80
N PRO A 221 6.22 -19.77 -7.79
CA PRO A 221 5.48 -21.03 -7.73
C PRO A 221 5.44 -21.74 -9.08
N GLN A 222 5.51 -23.08 -9.05
CA GLN A 222 5.22 -23.92 -10.21
C GLN A 222 3.74 -24.25 -10.30
N ASP A 223 3.07 -24.41 -9.14
CA ASP A 223 1.63 -24.67 -9.01
C ASP A 223 0.94 -23.49 -8.31
N VAL A 224 -0.03 -22.89 -9.03
CA VAL A 224 -0.81 -21.75 -8.54
C VAL A 224 -1.70 -22.16 -7.35
N ALA A 225 -2.33 -23.35 -7.41
CA ALA A 225 -3.24 -23.78 -6.36
C ALA A 225 -2.49 -24.09 -5.05
N ALA A 226 -1.33 -24.73 -5.15
CA ALA A 226 -0.48 -25.00 -3.99
C ALA A 226 0.02 -23.67 -3.38
N CYS A 227 0.44 -22.71 -4.20
CA CYS A 227 0.85 -21.38 -3.74
C CYS A 227 -0.28 -20.66 -3.01
N MET A 228 -1.50 -20.70 -3.54
CA MET A 228 -2.66 -20.06 -2.91
C MET A 228 -2.95 -20.67 -1.53
N ARG A 229 -2.92 -22.00 -1.39
CA ARG A 229 -3.09 -22.66 -0.07
C ARG A 229 -2.02 -22.22 0.94
N THR A 230 -0.77 -22.10 0.49
CA THR A 230 0.32 -21.60 1.36
C THR A 230 0.07 -20.17 1.78
N LEU A 231 -0.29 -19.28 0.84
CA LEU A 231 -0.61 -17.89 1.15
C LEU A 231 -1.75 -17.77 2.16
N GLU A 232 -2.85 -18.47 1.95
CA GLU A 232 -4.03 -18.48 2.84
C GLU A 232 -3.66 -18.94 4.25
N ALA A 233 -2.88 -20.02 4.36
CA ALA A 233 -2.42 -20.56 5.65
C ALA A 233 -1.52 -19.56 6.39
N GLU A 234 -0.57 -18.93 5.70
CA GLU A 234 0.35 -17.95 6.30
C GLU A 234 -0.37 -16.69 6.79
N TYR A 235 -1.31 -16.15 5.99
CA TYR A 235 -2.11 -15.00 6.43
C TYR A 235 -3.01 -15.36 7.61
N ALA A 236 -3.67 -16.53 7.57
CA ALA A 236 -4.52 -16.99 8.66
C ALA A 236 -3.72 -17.13 9.97
N ALA A 237 -2.57 -17.81 9.92
CA ALA A 237 -1.72 -18.00 11.09
C ALA A 237 -1.17 -16.69 11.66
N ALA A 238 -0.65 -15.80 10.78
CA ALA A 238 0.01 -14.58 11.21
C ALA A 238 -0.96 -13.52 11.76
N LEU A 239 -2.19 -13.47 11.27
CA LEU A 239 -3.17 -12.41 11.59
C LEU A 239 -4.28 -12.86 12.54
N ALA A 240 -4.44 -14.16 12.82
CA ALA A 240 -5.47 -14.67 13.71
C ALA A 240 -5.43 -14.03 15.11
N ALA A 241 -4.24 -13.86 15.65
CA ALA A 241 -3.98 -13.32 16.97
C ALA A 241 -3.50 -11.84 16.97
N ALA A 242 -3.62 -11.12 15.84
CA ALA A 242 -3.15 -9.74 15.74
C ALA A 242 -4.06 -8.79 16.55
N PRO A 243 -3.65 -8.33 17.76
CA PRO A 243 -4.50 -7.51 18.61
C PRO A 243 -4.77 -6.12 18.00
N GLN A 244 -3.84 -5.62 17.20
CA GLN A 244 -3.95 -4.33 16.53
C GLN A 244 -5.09 -4.30 15.52
N ASN A 245 -5.46 -5.45 14.92
CA ASN A 245 -6.56 -5.54 13.96
C ASN A 245 -7.88 -6.01 14.61
N ALA A 246 -8.01 -5.92 15.94
CA ALA A 246 -9.19 -6.39 16.69
C ALA A 246 -10.49 -5.72 16.21
N TRP A 247 -10.44 -4.47 15.76
CA TRP A 247 -11.58 -3.73 15.22
C TRP A 247 -12.19 -4.35 13.94
N LEU A 248 -11.45 -5.16 13.17
CA LEU A 248 -11.99 -5.89 12.01
C LEU A 248 -13.04 -6.94 12.40
N SER A 249 -13.05 -7.38 13.66
CA SER A 249 -14.04 -8.37 14.16
C SER A 249 -15.36 -7.75 14.55
N ALA A 250 -15.44 -6.42 14.72
CA ALA A 250 -16.69 -5.76 15.10
C ALA A 250 -17.65 -5.74 13.91
N PRO A 251 -18.93 -6.11 14.07
CA PRO A 251 -19.93 -5.93 13.04
C PRO A 251 -19.99 -4.45 12.63
N ALA A 252 -20.27 -4.18 11.36
CA ALA A 252 -20.27 -2.83 10.79
C ALA A 252 -21.20 -1.83 11.50
N ALA A 253 -22.14 -2.32 12.31
CA ALA A 253 -23.08 -1.53 13.09
C ALA A 253 -22.48 -0.87 14.35
N GLN A 254 -21.27 -1.26 14.79
CA GLN A 254 -20.67 -0.76 16.05
C GLN A 254 -19.40 0.07 15.85
N ALA A 255 -19.05 0.46 14.63
CA ALA A 255 -17.98 1.42 14.43
C ALA A 255 -18.45 2.81 14.87
N PRO A 256 -17.91 3.42 15.95
CA PRO A 256 -18.36 4.68 16.51
C PRO A 256 -18.17 5.88 15.59
#